data_36a4f2913b0ccd02d92781aea28c1d59
#
_entry.id   36a4f2913b0ccd02d92781aea28c1d59
#
_cell.length_a   1.000
_cell.length_b   1.000
_cell.length_c   1.000
_cell.angle_alpha   90.00
_cell.angle_beta   90.00
_cell.angle_gamma   90.00
#
_symmetry.space_group_name_H-M   'P 1'
#
loop_
_entity.id
_entity.type
_entity.pdbx_description
1 polymer ?
#
loop_
_entity_poly.entity_id
_entity_poly.type
_entity_poly.pdbx_seq_one_letter_code
_entity_poly.pdbx_strand_id
1 'polypeptide(L)'
;MIASSGDANRDYLREIRAIPVLYGEGVSDRVRAAAGGHVNAVFDVAGKTSADELVSLVSEPSQVVSIANFAAGQLGARVTGGGSDSRPMEALAEVADLLAQNKLVIKVQTFPFDRAAEAYRISEAGHVRGKLVLTP
;
A
#
# COMPACT_ATOMS: atom_id res chain seq x y z
N MET A 1 7.35 -2.90 11.44
CA MET A 1 6.37 -2.23 10.54
C MET A 1 4.97 -2.69 10.89
N ILE A 2 3.99 -1.76 10.96
CA ILE A 2 2.56 -2.08 11.13
C ILE A 2 1.92 -1.91 9.75
N ALA A 3 1.03 -2.83 9.37
CA ALA A 3 0.34 -2.78 8.08
C ALA A 3 -1.15 -3.03 8.26
N SER A 4 -1.99 -2.14 7.72
CA SER A 4 -3.43 -2.32 7.72
C SER A 4 -3.91 -3.11 6.50
N SER A 5 -4.80 -4.08 6.73
CA SER A 5 -5.38 -4.90 5.66
C SER A 5 -6.73 -5.49 6.07
N GLY A 6 -7.40 -6.12 5.12
CA GLY A 6 -8.51 -7.03 5.44
C GLY A 6 -8.01 -8.31 6.09
N ASP A 7 -8.94 -9.03 6.73
CA ASP A 7 -8.62 -10.24 7.52
C ASP A 7 -7.88 -11.31 6.70
N ALA A 8 -8.28 -11.52 5.45
CA ALA A 8 -7.68 -12.50 4.54
C ALA A 8 -6.18 -12.29 4.26
N ASN A 9 -5.63 -11.10 4.56
CA ASN A 9 -4.22 -10.79 4.32
C ASN A 9 -3.37 -10.83 5.60
N ARG A 10 -3.94 -11.11 6.76
CA ARG A 10 -3.22 -11.04 8.04
C ARG A 10 -2.03 -11.99 8.11
N ASP A 11 -2.21 -13.23 7.68
CA ASP A 11 -1.13 -14.22 7.74
C ASP A 11 -0.01 -13.87 6.77
N TYR A 12 -0.34 -13.42 5.57
CA TYR A 12 0.65 -12.91 4.63
C TYR A 12 1.47 -11.74 5.20
N LEU A 13 0.81 -10.80 5.91
CA LEU A 13 1.53 -9.71 6.56
C LEU A 13 2.48 -10.19 7.66
N ARG A 14 2.10 -11.23 8.41
CA ARG A 14 3.00 -11.86 9.40
C ARG A 14 4.19 -12.55 8.74
N GLU A 15 3.97 -13.25 7.63
CA GLU A 15 5.04 -13.89 6.84
C GLU A 15 6.13 -12.88 6.44
N ILE A 16 5.73 -11.66 6.04
CA ILE A 16 6.66 -10.57 5.70
C ILE A 16 7.09 -9.75 6.92
N ARG A 17 6.87 -10.25 8.14
CA ARG A 17 7.27 -9.65 9.41
C ARG A 17 6.61 -8.29 9.70
N ALA A 18 5.43 -8.05 9.17
CA ALA A 18 4.60 -6.91 9.56
C ALA A 18 3.66 -7.30 10.70
N ILE A 19 3.30 -6.32 11.52
CA ILE A 19 2.23 -6.45 12.52
C ILE A 19 0.91 -6.11 11.81
N PRO A 20 0.00 -7.06 11.59
CA PRO A 20 -1.23 -6.80 10.88
C PRO A 20 -2.26 -6.13 11.80
N VAL A 21 -2.90 -5.07 11.31
CA VAL A 21 -4.10 -4.48 11.91
C VAL A 21 -5.23 -4.47 10.89
N LEU A 22 -6.46 -4.60 11.33
CA LEU A 22 -7.62 -4.47 10.45
C LEU A 22 -7.82 -3.01 10.03
N TYR A 23 -8.05 -2.76 8.74
CA TYR A 23 -8.46 -1.45 8.26
C TYR A 23 -9.93 -1.14 8.62
N GLY A 24 -10.41 0.06 8.30
CA GLY A 24 -11.77 0.52 8.58
C GLY A 24 -11.86 1.30 9.88
N GLU A 25 -13.08 1.57 10.32
CA GLU A 25 -13.37 2.40 11.50
C GLU A 25 -12.49 2.01 12.68
N GLY A 26 -11.88 3.00 13.35
CA GLY A 26 -10.96 2.82 14.47
C GLY A 26 -9.59 2.23 14.10
N VAL A 27 -9.16 2.28 12.85
CA VAL A 27 -7.83 1.81 12.44
C VAL A 27 -6.71 2.56 13.15
N SER A 28 -6.87 3.86 13.38
CA SER A 28 -5.88 4.68 14.09
C SER A 28 -5.65 4.19 15.53
N ASP A 29 -6.70 3.81 16.25
CA ASP A 29 -6.57 3.28 17.61
C ASP A 29 -5.86 1.93 17.63
N ARG A 30 -6.19 1.05 16.67
CA ARG A 30 -5.51 -0.23 16.52
C ARG A 30 -4.02 -0.06 16.18
N VAL A 31 -3.68 0.91 15.34
CA VAL A 31 -2.29 1.23 15.01
C VAL A 31 -1.55 1.76 16.23
N ARG A 32 -2.14 2.72 16.97
CA ARG A 32 -1.54 3.25 18.20
C ARG A 32 -1.31 2.16 19.25
N ALA A 33 -2.30 1.29 19.45
CA ALA A 33 -2.16 0.16 20.37
C ALA A 33 -1.01 -0.78 19.95
N ALA A 34 -0.89 -1.07 18.65
CA ALA A 34 0.18 -1.92 18.13
C ALA A 34 1.57 -1.25 18.16
N ALA A 35 1.61 0.08 18.08
CA ALA A 35 2.84 0.88 18.11
C ALA A 35 3.30 1.24 19.53
N GLY A 36 2.40 1.20 20.51
CA GLY A 36 2.63 1.78 21.83
C GLY A 36 2.59 3.32 21.82
N GLY A 37 1.89 3.93 20.84
CA GLY A 37 1.76 5.38 20.69
C GLY A 37 1.77 5.85 19.24
N HIS A 38 2.42 6.97 18.96
CA HIS A 38 2.61 7.48 17.60
C HIS A 38 3.57 6.60 16.80
N VAL A 39 3.38 6.58 15.47
CA VAL A 39 4.32 5.95 14.55
C VAL A 39 5.27 7.00 13.94
N ASN A 40 6.43 6.57 13.46
CA ASN A 40 7.43 7.47 12.90
C ASN A 40 7.04 8.03 11.52
N ALA A 41 6.30 7.26 10.75
CA ALA A 41 5.81 7.67 9.44
C ALA A 41 4.61 6.80 9.01
N VAL A 42 3.77 7.36 8.13
CA VAL A 42 2.65 6.66 7.50
C VAL A 42 2.83 6.69 5.99
N PHE A 43 2.66 5.54 5.36
CA PHE A 43 2.58 5.43 3.90
C PHE A 43 1.19 4.91 3.52
N ASP A 44 0.36 5.78 2.97
CA ASP A 44 -0.98 5.44 2.52
C ASP A 44 -0.98 5.15 1.00
N VAL A 45 -1.28 3.89 0.67
CA VAL A 45 -1.34 3.39 -0.71
C VAL A 45 -2.75 3.05 -1.16
N ALA A 46 -3.71 3.04 -0.24
CA ALA A 46 -5.06 2.54 -0.51
C ALA A 46 -6.13 3.64 -0.51
N GLY A 47 -5.88 4.80 0.12
CA GLY A 47 -6.82 5.91 0.22
C GLY A 47 -8.12 5.58 0.97
N LYS A 48 -8.12 4.54 1.80
CA LYS A 48 -9.31 4.07 2.54
C LYS A 48 -9.43 4.66 3.95
N THR A 49 -8.34 5.26 4.44
CA THR A 49 -8.30 5.93 5.75
C THR A 49 -8.48 7.43 5.52
N SER A 50 -9.24 8.10 6.37
CA SER A 50 -9.44 9.55 6.26
C SER A 50 -8.14 10.32 6.47
N ALA A 51 -8.05 11.51 5.88
CA ALA A 51 -6.86 12.36 6.01
C ALA A 51 -6.56 12.70 7.47
N ASP A 52 -7.61 13.01 8.25
CA ASP A 52 -7.49 13.31 9.68
C ASP A 52 -6.95 12.13 10.48
N GLU A 53 -7.43 10.90 10.20
CA GLU A 53 -6.92 9.71 10.85
C GLU A 53 -5.44 9.47 10.50
N LEU A 54 -5.05 9.64 9.22
CA LEU A 54 -3.67 9.46 8.78
C LEU A 54 -2.71 10.40 9.52
N VAL A 55 -3.02 11.70 9.56
CA VAL A 55 -2.15 12.70 10.22
C VAL A 55 -2.17 12.55 11.74
N SER A 56 -3.24 12.04 12.32
CA SER A 56 -3.33 11.80 13.77
C SER A 56 -2.38 10.72 14.29
N LEU A 57 -1.87 9.85 13.38
CA LEU A 57 -0.96 8.76 13.74
C LEU A 57 0.48 9.21 13.98
N VAL A 58 0.86 10.38 13.49
CA VAL A 58 2.24 10.90 13.51
C VAL A 58 2.34 12.17 14.36
N SER A 59 3.54 12.56 14.70
CA SER A 59 3.78 13.82 15.41
C SER A 59 3.69 15.03 14.49
N GLU A 60 4.11 14.87 13.23
CA GLU A 60 4.11 15.94 12.23
C GLU A 60 3.42 15.44 10.94
N PRO A 61 2.46 16.19 10.38
CA PRO A 61 1.75 15.79 9.15
C PRO A 61 2.67 15.46 7.98
N SER A 62 3.84 16.10 7.88
CA SER A 62 4.85 15.83 6.85
C SER A 62 5.44 14.41 6.89
N GLN A 63 5.23 13.68 7.99
CA GLN A 63 5.61 12.27 8.15
C GLN A 63 4.59 11.31 7.48
N VAL A 64 3.47 11.84 6.97
CA VAL A 64 2.52 11.10 6.14
C VAL A 64 2.88 11.28 4.67
N VAL A 65 2.96 10.16 3.95
CA VAL A 65 3.05 10.14 2.48
C VAL A 65 1.85 9.38 1.96
N SER A 66 1.06 9.99 1.07
CA SER A 66 -0.05 9.31 0.40
C SER A 66 0.09 9.36 -1.12
N ILE A 67 -0.21 8.24 -1.75
CA ILE A 67 -0.35 8.13 -3.22
C ILE A 67 -1.81 7.97 -3.64
N ALA A 68 -2.75 7.95 -2.70
CA ALA A 68 -4.15 7.63 -2.94
C ALA A 68 -5.15 8.61 -2.29
N ASN A 69 -4.79 9.29 -1.21
CA ASN A 69 -5.63 10.28 -0.51
C ASN A 69 -5.06 11.68 -0.67
N PHE A 70 -5.47 12.38 -1.73
CA PHE A 70 -4.99 13.73 -2.03
C PHE A 70 -5.47 14.79 -1.03
N ALA A 71 -6.57 14.55 -0.31
CA ALA A 71 -7.06 15.47 0.71
C ALA A 71 -6.08 15.60 1.89
N ALA A 72 -5.25 14.59 2.15
CA ALA A 72 -4.23 14.65 3.20
C ALA A 72 -3.21 15.78 2.99
N GLY A 73 -2.98 16.20 1.73
CA GLY A 73 -2.13 17.35 1.41
C GLY A 73 -2.61 18.65 2.01
N GLN A 74 -3.92 18.84 2.16
CA GLN A 74 -4.51 20.03 2.79
C GLN A 74 -4.22 20.10 4.30
N LEU A 75 -3.88 18.96 4.90
CA LEU A 75 -3.50 18.84 6.30
C LEU A 75 -1.97 18.81 6.50
N GLY A 76 -1.19 19.10 5.46
CA GLY A 76 0.28 19.16 5.53
C GLY A 76 0.98 17.83 5.26
N ALA A 77 0.28 16.77 4.88
CA ALA A 77 0.88 15.53 4.43
C ALA A 77 1.57 15.70 3.06
N ARG A 78 2.53 14.85 2.78
CA ARG A 78 3.18 14.76 1.47
C ARG A 78 2.30 13.90 0.56
N VAL A 79 1.94 14.43 -0.61
CA VAL A 79 1.11 13.72 -1.58
C VAL A 79 1.86 13.61 -2.89
N THR A 80 1.86 12.43 -3.51
CA THR A 80 2.47 12.21 -4.81
C THR A 80 1.51 11.42 -5.70
N GLY A 81 1.27 11.94 -6.90
CA GLY A 81 0.38 11.33 -7.90
C GLY A 81 1.10 10.80 -9.14
N GLY A 82 2.40 10.61 -9.08
CA GLY A 82 3.16 10.08 -10.21
C GLY A 82 3.35 11.09 -11.36
N GLY A 83 3.47 12.38 -11.05
CA GLY A 83 3.90 13.40 -12.02
C GLY A 83 5.27 13.13 -12.62
N SER A 84 5.65 13.85 -13.69
CA SER A 84 6.92 13.66 -14.40
C SER A 84 8.15 13.68 -13.50
N ASP A 85 8.12 14.55 -12.48
CA ASP A 85 9.23 14.77 -11.56
C ASP A 85 9.38 13.66 -10.49
N SER A 86 8.42 12.72 -10.41
CA SER A 86 8.40 11.63 -9.44
C SER A 86 8.65 10.25 -10.07
N ARG A 87 9.26 10.20 -11.26
CA ARG A 87 9.56 8.95 -11.99
C ARG A 87 11.05 8.80 -12.27
N PRO A 88 11.89 8.66 -11.24
CA PRO A 88 13.31 8.46 -11.48
C PRO A 88 13.50 7.12 -12.21
N MET A 89 14.13 7.18 -13.40
CA MET A 89 14.44 5.97 -14.18
C MET A 89 15.38 5.04 -13.40
N GLU A 90 16.21 5.61 -12.55
CA GLU A 90 17.10 4.88 -11.66
C GLU A 90 16.33 3.95 -10.69
N ALA A 91 15.15 4.35 -10.25
CA ALA A 91 14.32 3.51 -9.37
C ALA A 91 13.84 2.21 -10.05
N LEU A 92 13.67 2.21 -11.37
CA LEU A 92 13.31 1.00 -12.12
C LEU A 92 14.45 -0.02 -12.11
N ALA A 93 15.70 0.45 -12.29
CA ALA A 93 16.86 -0.42 -12.21
C ALA A 93 17.02 -1.02 -10.80
N GLU A 94 16.90 -0.19 -9.76
CA GLU A 94 16.94 -0.66 -8.38
C GLU A 94 15.85 -1.70 -8.08
N VAL A 95 14.61 -1.46 -8.51
CA VAL A 95 13.50 -2.42 -8.35
C VAL A 95 13.78 -3.71 -9.09
N ALA A 96 14.33 -3.67 -10.30
CA ALA A 96 14.70 -4.86 -11.05
C ALA A 96 15.79 -5.67 -10.33
N ASP A 97 16.79 -5.02 -9.78
CA ASP A 97 17.84 -5.66 -9.00
C ASP A 97 17.29 -6.29 -7.70
N LEU A 98 16.39 -5.62 -7.00
CA LEU A 98 15.73 -6.15 -5.81
C LEU A 98 14.90 -7.40 -6.13
N LEU A 99 14.20 -7.42 -7.26
CA LEU A 99 13.45 -8.57 -7.75
C LEU A 99 14.40 -9.74 -8.10
N ALA A 100 15.48 -9.47 -8.82
CA ALA A 100 16.47 -10.47 -9.19
C ALA A 100 17.15 -11.12 -7.96
N GLN A 101 17.33 -10.35 -6.90
CA GLN A 101 17.91 -10.80 -5.63
C GLN A 101 16.88 -11.43 -4.67
N ASN A 102 15.62 -11.56 -5.05
CA ASN A 102 14.50 -11.99 -4.19
C ASN A 102 14.32 -11.15 -2.90
N LYS A 103 14.82 -9.92 -2.90
CA LYS A 103 14.60 -8.94 -1.82
C LYS A 103 13.27 -8.22 -1.94
N LEU A 104 12.71 -8.18 -3.12
CA LEU A 104 11.37 -7.73 -3.44
C LEU A 104 10.62 -8.87 -4.11
N VAL A 105 9.40 -9.16 -3.68
CA VAL A 105 8.55 -10.19 -4.27
C VAL A 105 7.24 -9.56 -4.70
N ILE A 106 6.89 -9.68 -5.98
CA ILE A 106 5.59 -9.30 -6.51
C ILE A 106 4.87 -10.60 -6.88
N LYS A 107 3.76 -10.90 -6.20
CA LYS A 107 2.90 -12.02 -6.60
C LYS A 107 2.25 -11.69 -7.93
N VAL A 108 2.32 -12.63 -8.87
CA VAL A 108 1.73 -12.49 -10.21
C VAL A 108 0.79 -13.66 -10.46
N GLN A 109 -0.38 -13.37 -10.98
CA GLN A 109 -1.31 -14.35 -11.55
C GLN A 109 -1.45 -14.05 -13.03
N THR A 110 -1.14 -15.03 -13.88
CA THR A 110 -1.16 -14.86 -15.34
C THR A 110 -2.47 -15.38 -15.92
N PHE A 111 -2.94 -14.71 -16.96
CA PHE A 111 -4.09 -15.10 -17.76
C PHE A 111 -3.73 -14.97 -19.24
N PRO A 112 -4.12 -15.91 -20.11
CA PRO A 112 -3.99 -15.72 -21.56
C PRO A 112 -4.95 -14.61 -22.03
N PHE A 113 -4.66 -13.99 -23.15
CA PHE A 113 -5.45 -12.87 -23.67
C PHE A 113 -6.93 -13.21 -23.90
N ASP A 114 -7.27 -14.41 -24.28
CA ASP A 114 -8.66 -14.86 -24.46
C ASP A 114 -9.45 -14.91 -23.15
N ARG A 115 -8.77 -14.92 -21.98
CA ARG A 115 -9.36 -14.85 -20.64
C ARG A 115 -9.25 -13.46 -20.00
N ALA A 116 -8.96 -12.41 -20.77
CA ALA A 116 -8.85 -11.05 -20.27
C ALA A 116 -10.09 -10.58 -19.50
N ALA A 117 -11.30 -10.92 -20.00
CA ALA A 117 -12.56 -10.57 -19.32
C ALA A 117 -12.68 -11.19 -17.92
N GLU A 118 -12.12 -12.38 -17.70
CA GLU A 118 -12.08 -13.01 -16.39
C GLU A 118 -11.11 -12.27 -15.46
N ALA A 119 -9.92 -11.94 -15.94
CA ALA A 119 -8.94 -11.17 -15.18
C ALA A 119 -9.50 -9.80 -14.76
N TYR A 120 -10.22 -9.12 -15.65
CA TYR A 120 -10.90 -7.86 -15.34
C TYR A 120 -11.96 -8.03 -14.25
N ARG A 121 -12.81 -9.04 -14.32
CA ARG A 121 -13.83 -9.30 -13.27
C ARG A 121 -13.19 -9.56 -11.92
N ILE A 122 -12.07 -10.29 -11.86
CA ILE A 122 -11.31 -10.52 -10.63
C ILE A 122 -10.74 -9.20 -10.10
N SER A 123 -10.21 -8.35 -10.98
CA SER A 123 -9.67 -7.04 -10.61
C SER A 123 -10.74 -6.11 -10.05
N GLU A 124 -11.91 -6.06 -10.70
CA GLU A 124 -13.06 -5.23 -10.27
C GLU A 124 -13.67 -5.68 -8.95
N ALA A 125 -13.68 -6.99 -8.70
CA ALA A 125 -14.11 -7.53 -7.40
C ALA A 125 -13.19 -7.09 -6.24
N GLY A 126 -11.98 -6.60 -6.54
CA GLY A 126 -10.99 -6.18 -5.56
C GLY A 126 -10.30 -7.36 -4.86
N HIS A 127 -9.52 -7.05 -3.84
CA HIS A 127 -8.83 -8.03 -3.01
C HIS A 127 -7.73 -8.85 -3.72
N VAL A 128 -7.31 -8.43 -4.92
CA VAL A 128 -6.19 -9.04 -5.64
C VAL A 128 -4.90 -8.83 -4.85
N ARG A 129 -4.17 -9.92 -4.60
CA ARG A 129 -2.85 -9.86 -3.99
C ARG A 129 -1.79 -9.91 -5.08
N GLY A 130 -1.10 -8.78 -5.30
CA GLY A 130 -0.11 -8.65 -6.36
C GLY A 130 -0.70 -8.12 -7.67
N LYS A 131 -0.33 -8.72 -8.79
CA LYS A 131 -0.69 -8.25 -10.14
C LYS A 131 -1.35 -9.36 -10.95
N LEU A 132 -2.36 -8.98 -11.73
CA LEU A 132 -2.90 -9.81 -12.80
C LEU A 132 -2.21 -9.40 -14.10
N VAL A 133 -1.64 -10.36 -14.81
CA VAL A 133 -0.86 -10.12 -16.02
C VAL A 133 -1.46 -10.92 -17.16
N LEU A 134 -1.73 -10.26 -18.28
CA LEU A 134 -2.18 -10.92 -19.51
C LEU A 134 -0.94 -11.33 -20.32
N THR A 135 -0.96 -12.55 -20.82
CA THR A 135 0.10 -13.11 -21.66
C THR A 135 -0.47 -13.55 -23.01
N PRO A 136 0.33 -13.51 -24.09
CA PRO A 136 -0.06 -14.07 -25.38
C PRO A 136 -0.41 -15.55 -25.30
#